data_ed7548f4bdc84e15ba2c134b569b4a49
#
_entry.id   ed7548f4bdc84e15ba2c134b569b4a49
#
_cell.length_a   1.000
_cell.length_b   1.000
_cell.length_c   1.000
_cell.angle_alpha   90.00
_cell.angle_beta   90.00
_cell.angle_gamma   90.00
#
_symmetry.space_group_name_H-M   'P 1'
#
loop_
_entity.id
_entity.type
_entity.pdbx_description
1 polymer ?
#
loop_
_entity_poly.entity_id
_entity_poly.type
_entity_poly.pdbx_seq_one_letter_code
_entity_poly.pdbx_strand_id
1 'polypeptide(L)'
;MRRRLLLHFVLWSALFAVFVWISGPIVGLAVMENRFGPTETNRSIDAYLGALTGIEHGSEKLPETFQRLGKNGSLVIFVRDENAQSEFLGMMIGYVSWPREVQVIQVPGPTVEKELADIKPESVAGVVFCLVEPPTWLPNRIRLGSSIVLAPVTQASP
;
A
#
# COMPACT_ATOMS: atom_id res chain seq x y z
N MET A 1 31.32 40.73 -19.72
CA MET A 1 31.21 40.18 -18.35
C MET A 1 29.76 40.02 -17.87
N ARG A 2 28.87 40.98 -18.00
CA ARG A 2 27.48 40.91 -17.51
C ARG A 2 26.63 39.76 -18.06
N ARG A 3 26.74 39.36 -19.32
CA ARG A 3 25.96 38.26 -19.93
C ARG A 3 26.26 36.90 -19.31
N ARG A 4 27.52 36.59 -18.94
CA ARG A 4 27.88 35.31 -18.31
C ARG A 4 27.34 35.22 -16.90
N LEU A 5 27.36 36.30 -16.11
CA LEU A 5 26.78 36.39 -14.79
C LEU A 5 25.26 36.15 -14.81
N LEU A 6 24.57 36.75 -15.78
CA LEU A 6 23.12 36.58 -15.93
C LEU A 6 22.75 35.15 -16.29
N LEU A 7 23.53 34.49 -17.15
CA LEU A 7 23.33 33.10 -17.53
C LEU A 7 23.52 32.13 -16.36
N HIS A 8 24.54 32.38 -15.53
CA HIS A 8 24.76 31.59 -14.31
C HIS A 8 23.64 31.78 -13.31
N PHE A 9 23.15 33.01 -13.12
CA PHE A 9 22.02 33.28 -12.22
C PHE A 9 20.75 32.58 -12.67
N VAL A 10 20.41 32.62 -13.94
CA VAL A 10 19.23 31.93 -14.51
C VAL A 10 19.37 30.42 -14.35
N LEU A 11 20.57 29.85 -14.62
CA LEU A 11 20.82 28.41 -14.49
C LEU A 11 20.66 27.94 -13.04
N TRP A 12 21.22 28.69 -12.09
CA TRP A 12 21.12 28.36 -10.67
C TRP A 12 19.70 28.53 -10.13
N SER A 13 18.95 29.53 -10.59
CA SER A 13 17.54 29.71 -10.25
C SER A 13 16.67 28.57 -10.78
N ALA A 14 16.92 28.12 -12.01
CA ALA A 14 16.21 26.98 -12.58
C ALA A 14 16.53 25.67 -11.86
N LEU A 15 17.82 25.41 -11.52
CA LEU A 15 18.23 24.26 -10.73
C LEU A 15 17.60 24.28 -9.34
N PHE A 16 17.56 25.42 -8.68
CA PHE A 16 16.92 25.58 -7.37
C PHE A 16 15.41 25.34 -7.44
N ALA A 17 14.72 25.84 -8.47
CA ALA A 17 13.29 25.60 -8.69
C ALA A 17 13.01 24.10 -8.91
N VAL A 18 13.81 23.40 -9.69
CA VAL A 18 13.70 21.95 -9.91
C VAL A 18 13.97 21.21 -8.59
N PHE A 19 14.98 21.59 -7.83
CA PHE A 19 15.29 21.00 -6.53
C PHE A 19 14.12 21.17 -5.55
N VAL A 20 13.54 22.37 -5.44
CA VAL A 20 12.37 22.63 -4.57
C VAL A 20 11.16 21.84 -5.06
N TRP A 21 10.97 21.69 -6.36
CA TRP A 21 9.85 20.92 -6.92
C TRP A 21 9.98 19.43 -6.64
N ILE A 22 11.18 18.86 -6.70
CA ILE A 22 11.43 17.44 -6.42
C ILE A 22 11.45 17.17 -4.91
N SER A 23 12.08 18.04 -4.11
CA SER A 23 12.22 17.84 -2.67
C SER A 23 11.03 18.34 -1.86
N GLY A 24 10.20 19.22 -2.40
CA GLY A 24 9.01 19.77 -1.75
C GLY A 24 8.07 18.69 -1.19
N PRO A 25 7.67 17.68 -1.98
CA PRO A 25 6.85 16.58 -1.48
C PRO A 25 7.54 15.75 -0.38
N ILE A 26 8.85 15.49 -0.51
CA ILE A 26 9.62 14.72 0.46
C ILE A 26 9.78 15.49 1.78
N VAL A 27 10.09 16.78 1.69
CA VAL A 27 10.16 17.67 2.84
C VAL A 27 8.78 17.86 3.47
N GLY A 28 7.73 17.95 2.64
CA GLY A 28 6.35 18.02 3.10
C GLY A 28 5.94 16.76 3.90
N LEU A 29 6.29 15.58 3.42
CA LEU A 29 6.09 14.32 4.14
C LEU A 29 6.88 14.28 5.45
N ALA A 30 8.17 14.63 5.43
CA ALA A 30 9.02 14.66 6.63
C ALA A 30 8.55 15.71 7.65
N VAL A 31 8.04 16.85 7.19
CA VAL A 31 7.47 17.90 8.07
C VAL A 31 6.12 17.45 8.64
N MET A 32 5.28 16.75 7.86
CA MET A 32 4.06 16.14 8.36
C MET A 32 4.35 15.06 9.40
N GLU A 33 5.28 14.17 9.11
CA GLU A 33 5.71 13.11 10.03
C GLU A 33 6.29 13.69 11.35
N ASN A 34 7.04 14.79 11.25
CA ASN A 34 7.62 15.47 12.41
C ASN A 34 6.61 16.35 13.17
N ARG A 35 5.57 16.92 12.50
CA ARG A 35 4.52 17.72 13.13
C ARG A 35 3.42 16.91 13.77
N PHE A 36 3.04 15.80 13.15
CA PHE A 36 1.90 15.00 13.61
C PHE A 36 2.34 13.76 14.38
N GLY A 37 3.61 13.40 14.38
CA GLY A 37 4.16 12.24 15.07
C GLY A 37 3.55 10.91 14.60
N PRO A 38 4.19 9.79 14.86
CA PRO A 38 3.69 8.48 14.46
C PRO A 38 2.32 8.15 15.07
N THR A 39 2.01 8.71 16.24
CA THR A 39 0.74 8.48 16.93
C THR A 39 -0.46 9.13 16.23
N GLU A 40 -0.29 10.32 15.64
CA GLU A 40 -1.38 10.99 14.92
C GLU A 40 -1.59 10.42 13.53
N THR A 41 -0.51 10.02 12.86
CA THR A 41 -0.60 9.28 11.59
C THR A 41 -1.34 7.97 11.79
N ASN A 42 -1.01 7.21 12.85
CA ASN A 42 -1.70 5.97 13.17
C ASN A 42 -3.18 6.20 13.51
N ARG A 43 -3.53 7.25 14.25
CA ARG A 43 -4.93 7.62 14.51
C ARG A 43 -5.69 7.94 13.23
N SER A 44 -5.07 8.63 12.29
CA SER A 44 -5.68 8.95 11.00
C SER A 44 -5.91 7.67 10.18
N ILE A 45 -4.91 6.77 10.14
CA ILE A 45 -5.03 5.47 9.49
C ILE A 45 -6.16 4.65 10.14
N ASP A 46 -6.21 4.59 11.47
CA ASP A 46 -7.24 3.87 12.21
C ASP A 46 -8.63 4.42 11.95
N ALA A 47 -8.78 5.76 11.92
CA ALA A 47 -10.06 6.40 11.61
C ALA A 47 -10.53 6.04 10.18
N TYR A 48 -9.65 6.06 9.21
CA TYR A 48 -9.98 5.69 7.83
C TYR A 48 -10.28 4.21 7.68
N LEU A 49 -9.44 3.33 8.22
CA LEU A 49 -9.66 1.89 8.18
C LEU A 49 -10.94 1.52 8.92
N GLY A 50 -11.19 2.11 10.10
CA GLY A 50 -12.40 1.89 10.86
C GLY A 50 -13.66 2.30 10.08
N ALA A 51 -13.64 3.49 9.46
CA ALA A 51 -14.78 3.99 8.67
C ALA A 51 -15.05 3.14 7.42
N LEU A 52 -14.02 2.66 6.73
CA LEU A 52 -14.15 1.93 5.48
C LEU A 52 -14.33 0.42 5.65
N THR A 53 -13.78 -0.15 6.70
CA THR A 53 -13.70 -1.62 6.85
C THR A 53 -14.22 -2.14 8.18
N GLY A 54 -14.47 -1.26 9.16
CA GLY A 54 -14.82 -1.66 10.52
C GLY A 54 -13.65 -2.28 11.31
N ILE A 55 -12.41 -2.12 10.85
CA ILE A 55 -11.22 -2.60 11.57
C ILE A 55 -10.82 -1.54 12.60
N GLU A 56 -11.09 -1.78 13.86
CA GLU A 56 -10.57 -0.98 14.96
C GLU A 56 -9.09 -1.28 15.20
N HIS A 57 -8.28 -0.23 15.43
CA HIS A 57 -6.82 -0.33 15.60
C HIS A 57 -6.11 -1.03 14.43
N GLY A 58 -6.51 -0.68 13.20
CA GLY A 58 -5.96 -1.28 11.98
C GLY A 58 -4.47 -1.03 11.80
N SER A 59 -3.97 0.12 12.25
CA SER A 59 -2.54 0.47 12.21
C SER A 59 -1.66 -0.47 13.04
N GLU A 60 -2.22 -1.13 14.06
CA GLU A 60 -1.52 -2.10 14.90
C GLU A 60 -1.83 -3.54 14.46
N LYS A 61 -3.10 -3.86 14.28
CA LYS A 61 -3.57 -5.23 13.97
C LYS A 61 -3.13 -5.72 12.59
N LEU A 62 -3.12 -4.84 11.59
CA LEU A 62 -2.75 -5.25 10.23
C LEU A 62 -1.26 -5.60 10.11
N PRO A 63 -0.30 -4.78 10.60
CA PRO A 63 1.11 -5.17 10.61
C PRO A 63 1.37 -6.49 11.34
N GLU A 64 0.74 -6.71 12.49
CA GLU A 64 0.86 -7.99 13.21
C GLU A 64 0.34 -9.16 12.38
N THR A 65 -0.80 -8.97 11.71
CA THR A 65 -1.38 -10.00 10.84
C THR A 65 -0.46 -10.32 9.66
N PHE A 66 0.12 -9.30 9.03
CA PHE A 66 1.05 -9.48 7.92
C PHE A 66 2.40 -10.06 8.35
N GLN A 67 2.87 -9.76 9.54
CA GLN A 67 4.08 -10.38 10.10
C GLN A 67 3.93 -11.89 10.31
N ARG A 68 2.73 -12.36 10.62
CA ARG A 68 2.42 -13.80 10.77
C ARG A 68 2.42 -14.57 9.44
N LEU A 69 2.39 -13.88 8.30
CA LEU A 69 2.43 -14.49 6.95
C LEU A 69 3.83 -15.00 6.56
N GLY A 70 4.68 -15.38 7.47
CA GLY A 70 6.04 -15.79 7.14
C GLY A 70 6.92 -14.62 6.64
N LYS A 71 8.23 -14.80 6.72
CA LYS A 71 9.19 -13.72 6.43
C LYS A 71 9.46 -13.54 4.93
N ASN A 72 9.28 -14.56 4.13
CA ASN A 72 9.63 -14.57 2.71
C ASN A 72 8.37 -14.46 1.84
N GLY A 73 8.52 -13.75 0.72
CA GLY A 73 7.48 -13.57 -0.28
C GLY A 73 6.82 -12.18 -0.24
N SER A 74 6.35 -11.76 -1.40
CA SER A 74 5.61 -10.53 -1.60
C SER A 74 4.16 -10.65 -1.12
N LEU A 75 3.49 -9.53 -0.98
CA LEU A 75 2.05 -9.47 -0.77
C LEU A 75 1.40 -9.05 -2.09
N VAL A 76 0.44 -9.82 -2.57
CA VAL A 76 -0.35 -9.44 -3.74
C VAL A 76 -1.67 -8.85 -3.26
N ILE A 77 -2.00 -7.65 -3.74
CA ILE A 77 -3.23 -6.93 -3.37
C ILE A 77 -4.09 -6.77 -4.61
N PHE A 78 -5.26 -7.39 -4.60
CA PHE A 78 -6.28 -7.18 -5.60
C PHE A 78 -7.16 -5.99 -5.24
N VAL A 79 -7.26 -5.04 -6.15
CA VAL A 79 -8.13 -3.86 -6.05
C VAL A 79 -9.06 -3.84 -7.25
N ARG A 80 -10.28 -3.37 -7.04
CA ARG A 80 -11.26 -3.22 -8.11
C ARG A 80 -10.92 -2.00 -8.93
N ASP A 81 -10.80 -2.16 -10.23
CA ASP A 81 -10.59 -1.07 -11.20
C ASP A 81 -11.74 -0.07 -11.14
N GLU A 82 -11.43 1.21 -11.39
CA GLU A 82 -12.39 2.33 -11.34
C GLU A 82 -13.14 2.47 -10.00
N ASN A 83 -12.62 1.90 -8.91
CA ASN A 83 -13.19 2.01 -7.57
C ASN A 83 -12.19 2.67 -6.62
N ALA A 84 -12.34 3.98 -6.44
CA ALA A 84 -11.43 4.78 -5.60
C ALA A 84 -11.31 4.27 -4.15
N GLN A 85 -12.37 3.70 -3.58
CA GLN A 85 -12.34 3.11 -2.24
C GLN A 85 -11.47 1.85 -2.21
N SER A 86 -11.59 0.99 -3.23
CA SER A 86 -10.79 -0.22 -3.36
C SER A 86 -9.30 0.11 -3.54
N GLU A 87 -9.00 1.06 -4.40
CA GLU A 87 -7.62 1.54 -4.64
C GLU A 87 -7.02 2.16 -3.38
N PHE A 88 -7.80 2.99 -2.68
CA PHE A 88 -7.37 3.58 -1.41
C PHE A 88 -7.07 2.51 -0.35
N LEU A 89 -7.91 1.50 -0.20
CA LEU A 89 -7.67 0.37 0.69
C LEU A 89 -6.39 -0.37 0.30
N GLY A 90 -6.17 -0.61 -0.99
CA GLY A 90 -4.94 -1.23 -1.50
C GLY A 90 -3.69 -0.45 -1.11
N MET A 91 -3.71 0.88 -1.28
CA MET A 91 -2.60 1.74 -0.86
C MET A 91 -2.37 1.68 0.66
N MET A 92 -3.42 1.74 1.47
CA MET A 92 -3.33 1.67 2.92
C MET A 92 -2.76 0.34 3.39
N ILE A 93 -3.19 -0.78 2.78
CA ILE A 93 -2.62 -2.11 3.06
C ILE A 93 -1.14 -2.17 2.67
N GLY A 94 -0.78 -1.61 1.52
CA GLY A 94 0.61 -1.49 1.09
C GLY A 94 1.47 -0.73 2.11
N TYR A 95 0.96 0.38 2.62
CA TYR A 95 1.64 1.18 3.63
C TYR A 95 1.84 0.42 4.95
N VAL A 96 0.80 -0.19 5.50
CA VAL A 96 0.88 -0.88 6.81
C VAL A 96 1.60 -2.22 6.73
N SER A 97 1.82 -2.78 5.53
CA SER A 97 2.59 -4.01 5.32
C SER A 97 4.09 -3.78 5.15
N TRP A 98 4.55 -2.51 5.10
CA TRP A 98 5.97 -2.17 5.01
C TRP A 98 6.79 -2.86 6.11
N PRO A 99 8.01 -3.38 5.84
CA PRO A 99 8.81 -3.26 4.61
C PRO A 99 8.62 -4.40 3.59
N ARG A 100 7.50 -5.11 3.60
CA ARG A 100 7.24 -6.20 2.66
C ARG A 100 7.04 -5.65 1.25
N GLU A 101 7.56 -6.37 0.25
CA GLU A 101 7.28 -6.08 -1.14
C GLU A 101 5.80 -6.30 -1.44
N VAL A 102 5.19 -5.34 -2.15
CA VAL A 102 3.77 -5.36 -2.47
C VAL A 102 3.57 -5.22 -3.97
N GLN A 103 2.76 -6.10 -4.53
CA GLN A 103 2.27 -6.02 -5.90
C GLN A 103 0.78 -5.71 -5.88
N VAL A 104 0.36 -4.61 -6.50
CA VAL A 104 -1.05 -4.26 -6.64
C VAL A 104 -1.53 -4.65 -8.03
N ILE A 105 -2.65 -5.39 -8.09
CA ILE A 105 -3.28 -5.84 -9.33
C ILE A 105 -4.69 -5.25 -9.39
N GLN A 106 -4.95 -4.46 -10.41
CA GLN A 106 -6.29 -3.94 -10.68
C GLN A 106 -7.10 -4.98 -11.47
N VAL A 107 -8.33 -5.20 -11.05
CA VAL A 107 -9.24 -6.15 -11.70
C VAL A 107 -10.51 -5.45 -12.16
N PRO A 108 -10.96 -5.72 -13.40
CA PRO A 108 -12.10 -5.01 -14.00
C PRO A 108 -13.45 -5.40 -13.40
N GLY A 109 -13.49 -6.42 -12.57
CA GLY A 109 -14.72 -6.96 -12.00
C GLY A 109 -14.60 -7.39 -10.55
N PRO A 110 -15.65 -7.97 -9.99
CA PRO A 110 -15.65 -8.47 -8.63
C PRO A 110 -14.89 -9.79 -8.45
N THR A 111 -14.50 -10.46 -9.52
CA THR A 111 -13.85 -11.78 -9.50
C THR A 111 -12.40 -11.69 -9.99
N VAL A 112 -11.54 -12.55 -9.47
CA VAL A 112 -10.08 -12.54 -9.68
C VAL A 112 -9.51 -13.89 -10.13
N GLU A 113 -10.36 -14.80 -10.59
CA GLU A 113 -9.96 -16.20 -10.86
C GLU A 113 -8.83 -16.30 -11.89
N LYS A 114 -8.89 -15.47 -12.93
CA LYS A 114 -7.89 -15.44 -13.99
C LYS A 114 -6.56 -14.88 -13.49
N GLU A 115 -6.61 -13.72 -12.86
CA GLU A 115 -5.43 -13.00 -12.36
C GLU A 115 -4.75 -13.78 -11.24
N LEU A 116 -5.54 -14.51 -10.43
CA LEU A 116 -5.02 -15.35 -9.37
C LEU A 116 -4.29 -16.59 -9.91
N ALA A 117 -4.72 -17.13 -11.04
CA ALA A 117 -4.09 -18.27 -11.68
C ALA A 117 -2.66 -17.97 -12.20
N ASP A 118 -2.39 -16.70 -12.49
CA ASP A 118 -1.08 -16.26 -12.98
C ASP A 118 -0.06 -16.01 -11.85
N ILE A 119 -0.51 -16.04 -10.57
CA ILE A 119 0.36 -15.84 -9.41
C ILE A 119 1.12 -17.12 -9.10
N LYS A 120 2.44 -16.99 -8.97
CA LYS A 120 3.31 -18.09 -8.55
C LYS A 120 3.28 -18.21 -7.01
N PRO A 121 2.72 -19.28 -6.44
CA PRO A 121 2.55 -19.42 -5.00
C PRO A 121 3.86 -19.33 -4.20
N GLU A 122 4.96 -19.81 -4.80
CA GLU A 122 6.27 -19.84 -4.16
C GLU A 122 6.88 -18.45 -3.91
N SER A 123 6.43 -17.43 -4.63
CA SER A 123 6.94 -16.05 -4.49
C SER A 123 6.08 -15.16 -3.60
N VAL A 124 4.92 -15.66 -3.14
CA VAL A 124 3.91 -14.87 -2.45
C VAL A 124 3.67 -15.40 -1.04
N ALA A 125 3.67 -14.51 -0.06
CA ALA A 125 3.34 -14.83 1.34
C ALA A 125 1.84 -14.81 1.61
N GLY A 126 1.10 -13.98 0.87
CA GLY A 126 -0.33 -13.84 1.01
C GLY A 126 -0.95 -13.01 -0.09
N VAL A 127 -2.26 -13.16 -0.24
CA VAL A 127 -3.08 -12.42 -1.18
C VAL A 127 -4.15 -11.67 -0.41
N VAL A 128 -4.30 -10.38 -0.71
CA VAL A 128 -5.30 -9.49 -0.10
C VAL A 128 -6.32 -9.08 -1.16
N PHE A 129 -7.59 -9.12 -0.80
CA PHE A 129 -8.70 -8.72 -1.65
C PHE A 129 -9.37 -7.50 -1.01
N CYS A 130 -9.32 -6.36 -1.69
CA CYS A 130 -9.91 -5.09 -1.26
C CYS A 130 -11.18 -4.80 -2.06
N LEU A 131 -12.36 -5.00 -1.47
CA LEU A 131 -13.67 -4.91 -2.15
C LEU A 131 -13.78 -5.80 -3.39
N VAL A 132 -13.04 -6.89 -3.39
CA VAL A 132 -13.03 -7.93 -4.42
C VAL A 132 -13.36 -9.24 -3.74
N GLU A 133 -14.18 -10.06 -4.36
CA GLU A 133 -14.56 -11.35 -3.80
C GLU A 133 -13.47 -12.40 -4.03
N PRO A 134 -12.93 -13.01 -2.97
CA PRO A 134 -12.00 -14.11 -3.13
C PRO A 134 -12.72 -15.35 -3.68
N PRO A 135 -12.09 -16.16 -4.51
CA PRO A 135 -12.66 -17.41 -4.99
C PRO A 135 -13.07 -18.34 -3.84
N THR A 136 -14.19 -19.03 -4.00
CA THR A 136 -14.74 -19.89 -2.93
C THR A 136 -13.85 -21.08 -2.58
N TRP A 137 -13.04 -21.53 -3.52
CA TRP A 137 -12.10 -22.63 -3.34
C TRP A 137 -10.81 -22.25 -2.59
N LEU A 138 -10.55 -20.94 -2.39
CA LEU A 138 -9.34 -20.47 -1.73
C LEU A 138 -9.38 -20.82 -0.23
N PRO A 139 -8.40 -21.60 0.28
CA PRO A 139 -8.39 -22.01 1.68
C PRO A 139 -7.95 -20.89 2.62
N ASN A 140 -8.20 -21.07 3.92
CA ASN A 140 -7.64 -20.25 5.01
C ASN A 140 -7.89 -18.74 4.88
N ARG A 141 -9.08 -18.35 4.42
CA ARG A 141 -9.46 -16.94 4.28
C ARG A 141 -9.66 -16.29 5.65
N ILE A 142 -8.99 -15.19 5.88
CA ILE A 142 -9.11 -14.36 7.08
C ILE A 142 -9.82 -13.08 6.68
N ARG A 143 -10.99 -12.83 7.22
CA ARG A 143 -11.70 -11.57 6.99
C ARG A 143 -11.14 -10.50 7.93
N LEU A 144 -10.64 -9.43 7.34
CA LEU A 144 -10.15 -8.25 8.04
C LEU A 144 -11.17 -7.11 7.85
N GLY A 145 -12.13 -7.04 8.77
CA GLY A 145 -13.27 -6.13 8.64
C GLY A 145 -14.28 -6.56 7.56
N SER A 146 -15.07 -5.60 7.06
CA SER A 146 -16.14 -5.84 6.08
C SER A 146 -15.66 -5.95 4.63
N SER A 147 -14.55 -5.29 4.31
CA SER A 147 -14.15 -5.00 2.92
C SER A 147 -12.81 -5.60 2.52
N ILE A 148 -12.12 -6.26 3.42
CA ILE A 148 -10.79 -6.83 3.19
C ILE A 148 -10.80 -8.31 3.56
N VAL A 149 -10.27 -9.14 2.67
CA VAL A 149 -10.03 -10.56 2.92
C VAL A 149 -8.55 -10.87 2.65
N LEU A 150 -7.90 -11.51 3.59
CA LEU A 150 -6.54 -12.01 3.46
C LEU A 150 -6.57 -13.52 3.29
N ALA A 151 -5.86 -14.03 2.31
CA ALA A 151 -5.59 -15.45 2.13
C ALA A 151 -4.07 -15.70 2.26
N PRO A 152 -3.61 -16.29 3.37
CA PRO A 152 -2.22 -16.71 3.48
C PRO A 152 -1.91 -17.79 2.46
N VAL A 153 -0.80 -17.63 1.74
CA VAL A 153 -0.27 -18.71 0.90
C VAL A 153 0.60 -19.57 1.79
N THR A 154 0.09 -20.72 2.18
CA THR A 154 0.88 -21.70 2.94
C THR A 154 1.92 -22.27 1.97
N GLN A 155 3.17 -21.88 2.11
CA GLN A 155 4.24 -22.61 1.47
C GLN A 155 4.21 -24.02 2.04
N ALA A 156 3.97 -25.00 1.20
CA ALA A 156 4.13 -26.40 1.62
C ALA A 156 5.55 -26.52 2.14
N SER A 157 5.69 -26.82 3.44
CA SER A 157 7.00 -27.13 4.02
C SER A 157 7.57 -28.32 3.27
N PRO A 158 8.81 -28.24 2.80
CA PRO A 158 9.47 -29.34 2.10
C PRO A 158 9.60 -30.56 3.01
#